data_607898143478b9078cc2c847d5761704
#
_entry.id   607898143478b9078cc2c847d5761704
#
_cell.length_a   1.000
_cell.length_b   1.000
_cell.length_c   1.000
_cell.angle_alpha   90.00
_cell.angle_beta   90.00
_cell.angle_gamma   90.00
#
_symmetry.space_group_name_H-M   'P 1'
#
loop_
_entity.id
_entity.type
_entity.pdbx_description
1 polymer ?
#
loop_
_entity_poly.entity_id
_entity_poly.type
_entity_poly.pdbx_seq_one_letter_code
_entity_poly.pdbx_strand_id
1 'polypeptide(L)'
;MGSRSLRQQVGNALFMLLVFLFVADPTNTIFGLKMVVFALLLGYNTLFFRAEWAQLRYFLICSAAVLVPWLISSLRGEIIDCGEVRAVFTAISPLLLLPWIYRYDLLRLSLVPVVAVVVIVLFLYWLIIFVPRVEGIVYLYMCEHDHTIMLSRRAFLGFSMFGMYCKSTVAFLPVFAMLLYRLCVPRMRNAVVVMCVLLFVHLFLISGTRSTIVLPVFLVLLVLFVFYRNKRYVNYLFYPSALVLFFALFALLATLLMEVGEHSNMVKYAHLHSYKELFTDNPLYLLVGQGPGTAFYTAGFNKMSLKTEWSYMELLRNYGLFSIFILYTFLRPLASIMHSSCKNDEALVVAATYIVYLVIAGTNPLLLSSTGMLVLLTMFSYARQCKIKNGLKNNVCYENV
;
A
#
# COMPACT_ATOMS: atom_id res chain seq x y z
N MET A 1 -4.17 -37.41 5.36
CA MET A 1 -4.57 -36.00 5.62
C MET A 1 -3.47 -35.13 6.22
N GLY A 2 -2.58 -35.68 7.09
CA GLY A 2 -1.56 -34.88 7.81
C GLY A 2 -0.54 -34.13 6.95
N SER A 3 -0.01 -34.70 5.87
CA SER A 3 1.07 -34.08 5.07
C SER A 3 0.65 -32.82 4.28
N ARG A 4 -0.60 -32.75 3.80
CA ARG A 4 -1.12 -31.55 3.12
C ARG A 4 -1.31 -30.38 4.08
N SER A 5 -1.72 -30.67 5.31
CA SER A 5 -1.87 -29.65 6.36
C SER A 5 -0.51 -29.04 6.73
N LEU A 6 0.53 -29.86 6.92
CA LEU A 6 1.88 -29.39 7.28
C LEU A 6 2.49 -28.52 6.19
N ARG A 7 2.38 -28.94 4.90
CA ARG A 7 2.88 -28.12 3.77
C ARG A 7 2.21 -26.74 3.72
N GLN A 8 0.89 -26.69 3.92
CA GLN A 8 0.19 -25.39 3.95
C GLN A 8 0.63 -24.52 5.13
N GLN A 9 0.87 -25.12 6.31
CA GLN A 9 1.35 -24.40 7.49
C GLN A 9 2.74 -23.80 7.26
N VAL A 10 3.68 -24.56 6.68
CA VAL A 10 5.03 -24.06 6.34
C VAL A 10 4.93 -22.93 5.32
N GLY A 11 4.12 -23.08 4.25
CA GLY A 11 3.91 -21.99 3.28
C GLY A 11 3.32 -20.74 3.92
N ASN A 12 2.34 -20.88 4.81
CA ASN A 12 1.76 -19.75 5.55
C ASN A 12 2.81 -19.08 6.46
N ALA A 13 3.65 -19.85 7.15
CA ALA A 13 4.70 -19.31 8.01
C ALA A 13 5.75 -18.52 7.20
N LEU A 14 6.20 -19.05 6.05
CA LEU A 14 7.09 -18.33 5.14
C LEU A 14 6.46 -17.04 4.62
N PHE A 15 5.16 -17.07 4.27
CA PHE A 15 4.45 -15.86 3.85
C PHE A 15 4.32 -14.84 4.99
N MET A 16 3.98 -15.25 6.20
CA MET A 16 3.92 -14.37 7.36
C MET A 16 5.29 -13.72 7.64
N LEU A 17 6.37 -14.49 7.52
CA LEU A 17 7.73 -13.96 7.66
C LEU A 17 8.05 -12.95 6.55
N LEU A 18 7.68 -13.24 5.30
CA LEU A 18 7.88 -12.31 4.19
C LEU A 18 7.07 -11.01 4.40
N VAL A 19 5.81 -11.10 4.84
CA VAL A 19 4.98 -9.93 5.17
C VAL A 19 5.62 -9.13 6.30
N PHE A 20 6.10 -9.80 7.36
CA PHE A 20 6.81 -9.13 8.44
C PHE A 20 8.01 -8.33 7.93
N LEU A 21 8.84 -8.93 7.08
CA LEU A 21 9.99 -8.25 6.49
C LEU A 21 9.59 -7.09 5.55
N PHE A 22 8.51 -7.22 4.78
CA PHE A 22 8.02 -6.12 3.94
C PHE A 22 7.53 -4.93 4.76
N VAL A 23 6.99 -5.20 5.94
CA VAL A 23 6.41 -4.19 6.83
C VAL A 23 7.47 -3.59 7.76
N ALA A 24 8.32 -4.42 8.37
CA ALA A 24 9.35 -3.99 9.32
C ALA A 24 10.58 -3.37 8.62
N ASP A 25 10.93 -3.88 7.44
CA ASP A 25 12.10 -3.45 6.66
C ASP A 25 11.74 -3.23 5.18
N PRO A 26 10.92 -2.20 4.85
CA PRO A 26 10.47 -1.96 3.48
C PRO A 26 11.62 -1.67 2.51
N THR A 27 12.73 -1.13 2.97
CA THR A 27 13.93 -0.81 2.16
C THR A 27 14.92 -1.96 2.05
N ASN A 28 14.77 -3.01 2.86
CA ASN A 28 15.71 -4.14 2.99
C ASN A 28 17.12 -3.74 3.47
N THR A 29 17.20 -2.66 4.25
CA THR A 29 18.45 -2.14 4.79
C THR A 29 18.70 -2.56 6.24
N ILE A 30 17.65 -2.96 6.97
CA ILE A 30 17.73 -3.34 8.38
C ILE A 30 18.16 -4.80 8.53
N PHE A 31 17.40 -5.74 7.93
CA PHE A 31 17.64 -7.18 8.09
C PHE A 31 18.38 -7.80 6.90
N GLY A 32 18.24 -7.23 5.70
CA GLY A 32 18.83 -7.79 4.47
C GLY A 32 18.24 -9.13 4.02
N LEU A 33 17.25 -9.68 4.73
CA LEU A 33 16.73 -11.04 4.57
C LEU A 33 15.56 -11.17 3.61
N LYS A 34 14.98 -10.05 3.17
CA LYS A 34 13.75 -10.05 2.37
C LYS A 34 13.86 -10.88 1.10
N MET A 35 14.95 -10.73 0.36
CA MET A 35 15.17 -11.46 -0.88
C MET A 35 15.41 -12.95 -0.65
N VAL A 36 16.08 -13.32 0.45
CA VAL A 36 16.33 -14.72 0.83
C VAL A 36 15.00 -15.41 1.15
N VAL A 37 14.17 -14.79 2.01
CA VAL A 37 12.85 -15.36 2.37
C VAL A 37 11.93 -15.41 1.15
N PHE A 38 11.98 -14.41 0.27
CA PHE A 38 11.25 -14.41 -0.99
C PHE A 38 11.66 -15.59 -1.89
N ALA A 39 12.96 -15.81 -2.08
CA ALA A 39 13.48 -16.91 -2.88
C ALA A 39 13.12 -18.28 -2.29
N LEU A 40 13.22 -18.42 -0.96
CA LEU A 40 12.79 -19.64 -0.25
C LEU A 40 11.29 -19.92 -0.44
N LEU A 41 10.45 -18.89 -0.30
CA LEU A 41 9.01 -19.02 -0.53
C LEU A 41 8.68 -19.39 -1.96
N LEU A 42 9.35 -18.75 -2.94
CA LEU A 42 9.18 -19.04 -4.36
C LEU A 42 9.57 -20.50 -4.67
N GLY A 43 10.76 -20.94 -4.24
CA GLY A 43 11.22 -22.30 -4.38
C GLY A 43 10.30 -23.31 -3.70
N TYR A 44 9.87 -23.04 -2.47
CA TYR A 44 8.93 -23.86 -1.73
C TYR A 44 7.60 -24.04 -2.49
N ASN A 45 7.02 -22.93 -3.00
CA ASN A 45 5.77 -22.98 -3.76
C ASN A 45 5.93 -23.79 -5.05
N THR A 46 7.04 -23.60 -5.77
CA THR A 46 7.34 -24.30 -7.02
C THR A 46 7.47 -25.81 -6.81
N LEU A 47 8.10 -26.23 -5.72
CA LEU A 47 8.32 -27.65 -5.41
C LEU A 47 7.05 -28.37 -4.90
N PHE A 48 6.23 -27.69 -4.09
CA PHE A 48 5.17 -28.36 -3.35
C PHE A 48 3.75 -28.03 -3.81
N PHE A 49 3.57 -26.99 -4.64
CA PHE A 49 2.25 -26.56 -5.05
C PHE A 49 2.13 -26.40 -6.58
N ARG A 50 0.97 -26.74 -7.09
CA ARG A 50 0.61 -26.52 -8.49
C ARG A 50 0.42 -25.03 -8.74
N ALA A 51 1.01 -24.49 -9.80
CA ALA A 51 0.93 -23.09 -10.20
C ALA A 51 -0.24 -22.82 -11.15
N GLU A 52 -0.90 -21.67 -11.00
CA GLU A 52 -1.80 -21.09 -12.03
C GLU A 52 -0.98 -20.17 -12.95
N TRP A 53 -0.27 -20.72 -13.92
CA TRP A 53 0.66 -19.99 -14.78
C TRP A 53 0.04 -18.78 -15.52
N ALA A 54 -1.28 -18.81 -15.76
CA ALA A 54 -1.98 -17.68 -16.36
C ALA A 54 -1.85 -16.38 -15.54
N GLN A 55 -1.57 -16.46 -14.23
CA GLN A 55 -1.36 -15.30 -13.37
C GLN A 55 0.02 -14.66 -13.55
N LEU A 56 0.99 -15.39 -14.11
CA LEU A 56 2.33 -14.86 -14.37
C LEU A 56 2.31 -13.70 -15.39
N ARG A 57 1.26 -13.61 -16.19
CA ARG A 57 1.08 -12.51 -17.16
C ARG A 57 1.22 -11.13 -16.53
N TYR A 58 0.78 -10.92 -15.29
CA TYR A 58 0.87 -9.62 -14.65
C TYR A 58 2.31 -9.22 -14.35
N PHE A 59 3.13 -10.18 -13.94
CA PHE A 59 4.57 -9.96 -13.80
C PHE A 59 5.20 -9.66 -15.17
N LEU A 60 4.88 -10.42 -16.21
CA LEU A 60 5.43 -10.22 -17.57
C LEU A 60 5.01 -8.86 -18.15
N ILE A 61 3.75 -8.46 -17.97
CA ILE A 61 3.23 -7.17 -18.41
C ILE A 61 3.96 -6.02 -17.70
N CYS A 62 4.11 -6.08 -16.36
CA CYS A 62 4.84 -5.06 -15.62
C CYS A 62 6.32 -5.03 -16.01
N SER A 63 6.95 -6.20 -16.16
CA SER A 63 8.36 -6.28 -16.56
C SER A 63 8.60 -5.72 -17.96
N ALA A 64 7.73 -6.03 -18.92
CA ALA A 64 7.80 -5.46 -20.26
C ALA A 64 7.57 -3.94 -20.26
N ALA A 65 6.59 -3.45 -19.46
CA ALA A 65 6.32 -2.03 -19.32
C ALA A 65 7.47 -1.23 -18.70
N VAL A 66 8.34 -1.88 -17.93
CA VAL A 66 9.57 -1.28 -17.39
C VAL A 66 10.74 -1.44 -18.37
N LEU A 67 10.90 -2.63 -18.95
CA LEU A 67 12.05 -2.98 -19.80
C LEU A 67 12.08 -2.17 -21.10
N VAL A 68 10.91 -1.99 -21.76
CA VAL A 68 10.86 -1.30 -23.06
C VAL A 68 11.28 0.17 -22.95
N PRO A 69 10.72 0.99 -22.03
CA PRO A 69 11.19 2.36 -21.85
C PRO A 69 12.66 2.45 -21.42
N TRP A 70 13.14 1.51 -20.60
CA TRP A 70 14.55 1.44 -20.22
C TRP A 70 15.46 1.22 -21.43
N LEU A 71 15.12 0.28 -22.33
CA LEU A 71 15.88 0.02 -23.55
C LEU A 71 15.86 1.24 -24.48
N ILE A 72 14.69 1.88 -24.68
CA ILE A 72 14.58 3.08 -25.52
C ILE A 72 15.43 4.22 -24.95
N SER A 73 15.41 4.43 -23.64
CA SER A 73 16.21 5.42 -22.95
C SER A 73 17.71 5.17 -23.12
N SER A 74 18.12 3.90 -22.98
CA SER A 74 19.51 3.49 -23.21
C SER A 74 19.97 3.75 -24.66
N LEU A 75 19.10 3.48 -25.65
CA LEU A 75 19.39 3.75 -27.07
C LEU A 75 19.46 5.24 -27.39
N ARG A 76 18.77 6.09 -26.63
CA ARG A 76 18.86 7.56 -26.74
C ARG A 76 20.12 8.14 -26.08
N GLY A 77 20.91 7.33 -25.39
CA GLY A 77 22.12 7.78 -24.71
C GLY A 77 21.86 8.55 -23.41
N GLU A 78 20.69 8.35 -22.78
CA GLU A 78 20.38 8.94 -21.48
C GLU A 78 21.29 8.39 -20.39
N ILE A 79 21.66 9.21 -19.41
CA ILE A 79 22.41 8.78 -18.23
C ILE A 79 21.45 8.05 -17.28
N ILE A 80 21.66 6.74 -17.15
CA ILE A 80 20.77 5.86 -16.38
C ILE A 80 21.47 5.38 -15.12
N ASP A 81 20.83 5.57 -13.96
CA ASP A 81 21.23 4.93 -12.72
C ASP A 81 20.75 3.47 -12.70
N CYS A 82 21.69 2.54 -12.88
CA CYS A 82 21.42 1.11 -12.85
C CYS A 82 20.91 0.63 -11.48
N GLY A 83 21.24 1.32 -10.39
CA GLY A 83 20.75 1.03 -9.04
C GLY A 83 19.24 1.23 -8.95
N GLU A 84 18.72 2.31 -9.53
CA GLU A 84 17.29 2.60 -9.59
C GLU A 84 16.53 1.60 -10.48
N VAL A 85 17.08 1.25 -11.64
CA VAL A 85 16.50 0.22 -12.52
C VAL A 85 16.40 -1.12 -11.77
N ARG A 86 17.46 -1.52 -11.09
CA ARG A 86 17.49 -2.73 -10.26
C ARG A 86 16.45 -2.66 -9.13
N ALA A 87 16.29 -1.50 -8.47
CA ALA A 87 15.31 -1.30 -7.42
C ALA A 87 13.87 -1.50 -7.92
N VAL A 88 13.56 -1.00 -9.13
CA VAL A 88 12.24 -1.20 -9.77
C VAL A 88 11.98 -2.68 -10.05
N PHE A 89 12.93 -3.42 -10.67
CA PHE A 89 12.78 -4.86 -10.92
C PHE A 89 12.65 -5.65 -9.60
N THR A 90 13.40 -5.28 -8.58
CA THR A 90 13.27 -5.86 -7.24
C THR A 90 11.88 -5.57 -6.65
N ALA A 91 11.37 -4.36 -6.84
CA ALA A 91 10.03 -3.99 -6.35
C ALA A 91 8.93 -4.82 -7.01
N ILE A 92 8.97 -5.08 -8.32
CA ILE A 92 7.95 -5.87 -9.04
C ILE A 92 8.12 -7.39 -8.88
N SER A 93 9.28 -7.88 -8.42
CA SER A 93 9.56 -9.31 -8.28
C SER A 93 8.53 -10.10 -7.44
N PRO A 94 7.87 -9.54 -6.40
CA PRO A 94 6.83 -10.25 -5.65
C PRO A 94 5.66 -10.73 -6.50
N LEU A 95 5.42 -10.13 -7.67
CA LEU A 95 4.39 -10.61 -8.62
C LEU A 95 4.67 -12.01 -9.16
N LEU A 96 5.91 -12.51 -9.06
CA LEU A 96 6.25 -13.91 -9.33
C LEU A 96 5.50 -14.90 -8.43
N LEU A 97 4.99 -14.47 -7.28
CA LEU A 97 4.19 -15.32 -6.38
C LEU A 97 2.72 -15.45 -6.82
N LEU A 98 2.24 -14.64 -7.76
CA LEU A 98 0.85 -14.65 -8.22
C LEU A 98 0.35 -16.03 -8.67
N PRO A 99 1.14 -16.91 -9.33
CA PRO A 99 0.69 -18.26 -9.70
C PRO A 99 0.22 -19.13 -8.53
N TRP A 100 0.65 -18.84 -7.29
CA TRP A 100 0.27 -19.59 -6.08
C TRP A 100 -0.61 -18.80 -5.12
N ILE A 101 -0.90 -17.52 -5.43
CA ILE A 101 -1.55 -16.58 -4.50
C ILE A 101 -2.94 -17.06 -4.03
N TYR A 102 -3.63 -17.87 -4.83
CA TYR A 102 -4.95 -18.39 -4.52
C TYR A 102 -4.97 -19.35 -3.32
N ARG A 103 -3.82 -19.89 -2.93
CA ARG A 103 -3.67 -20.80 -1.79
C ARG A 103 -3.61 -20.09 -0.45
N TYR A 104 -3.34 -18.79 -0.45
CA TYR A 104 -3.07 -17.98 0.72
C TYR A 104 -4.16 -16.94 0.92
N ASP A 105 -4.69 -16.86 2.15
CA ASP A 105 -5.53 -15.73 2.57
C ASP A 105 -4.60 -14.65 3.14
N LEU A 106 -3.97 -13.88 2.23
CA LEU A 106 -2.95 -12.91 2.62
C LEU A 106 -3.48 -11.83 3.56
N LEU A 107 -4.75 -11.44 3.41
CA LEU A 107 -5.34 -10.45 4.29
C LEU A 107 -5.37 -10.92 5.75
N ARG A 108 -5.67 -12.21 5.96
CA ARG A 108 -5.63 -12.80 7.30
C ARG A 108 -4.21 -13.12 7.77
N LEU A 109 -3.36 -13.60 6.87
CA LEU A 109 -1.96 -13.91 7.20
C LEU A 109 -1.17 -12.63 7.54
N SER A 110 -1.53 -11.49 6.97
CA SER A 110 -0.91 -10.20 7.28
C SER A 110 -1.28 -9.65 8.67
N LEU A 111 -2.33 -10.16 9.31
CA LEU A 111 -2.81 -9.66 10.59
C LEU A 111 -1.72 -9.72 11.68
N VAL A 112 -1.15 -10.91 11.89
CA VAL A 112 -0.14 -11.11 12.95
C VAL A 112 1.13 -10.29 12.71
N PRO A 113 1.77 -10.35 11.51
CA PRO A 113 2.95 -9.54 11.24
C PRO A 113 2.72 -8.03 11.36
N VAL A 114 1.59 -7.53 10.84
CA VAL A 114 1.25 -6.11 10.91
C VAL A 114 1.07 -5.66 12.36
N VAL A 115 0.30 -6.41 13.16
CA VAL A 115 0.11 -6.07 14.58
C VAL A 115 1.42 -6.15 15.36
N ALA A 116 2.26 -7.14 15.09
CA ALA A 116 3.58 -7.26 15.72
C ALA A 116 4.45 -6.02 15.43
N VAL A 117 4.51 -5.56 14.17
CA VAL A 117 5.27 -4.36 13.81
C VAL A 117 4.65 -3.12 14.46
N VAL A 118 3.33 -2.99 14.50
CA VAL A 118 2.66 -1.88 15.18
C VAL A 118 3.03 -1.84 16.65
N VAL A 119 3.03 -2.98 17.35
CA VAL A 119 3.43 -3.05 18.77
C VAL A 119 4.89 -2.64 18.95
N ILE A 120 5.79 -3.10 18.08
CA ILE A 120 7.21 -2.70 18.10
C ILE A 120 7.35 -1.19 17.91
N VAL A 121 6.65 -0.61 16.93
CA VAL A 121 6.69 0.84 16.64
C VAL A 121 6.09 1.65 17.79
N LEU A 122 4.98 1.20 18.38
CA LEU A 122 4.39 1.84 19.56
C LEU A 122 5.33 1.83 20.76
N PHE A 123 5.99 0.69 21.00
CA PHE A 123 6.98 0.56 22.07
C PHE A 123 8.19 1.46 21.84
N LEU A 124 8.71 1.49 20.61
CA LEU A 124 9.82 2.39 20.22
C LEU A 124 9.42 3.86 20.37
N TYR A 125 8.22 4.24 19.96
CA TYR A 125 7.68 5.59 20.14
C TYR A 125 7.59 5.97 21.61
N TRP A 126 7.10 5.06 22.44
CA TRP A 126 7.07 5.26 23.89
C TRP A 126 8.48 5.46 24.47
N LEU A 127 9.46 4.64 24.08
CA LEU A 127 10.86 4.80 24.51
C LEU A 127 11.43 6.17 24.12
N ILE A 128 11.17 6.63 22.88
CA ILE A 128 11.66 7.94 22.41
C ILE A 128 11.11 9.09 23.26
N ILE A 129 9.84 9.03 23.67
CA ILE A 129 9.21 10.07 24.48
C ILE A 129 9.77 10.12 25.90
N PHE A 130 9.95 8.95 26.53
CA PHE A 130 10.33 8.87 27.93
C PHE A 130 11.84 8.79 28.17
N VAL A 131 12.64 8.46 27.16
CA VAL A 131 14.11 8.32 27.26
C VAL A 131 14.78 9.22 26.22
N PRO A 132 15.14 10.46 26.55
CA PRO A 132 15.63 11.46 25.59
C PRO A 132 16.83 11.01 24.74
N ARG A 133 17.70 10.14 25.29
CA ARG A 133 18.87 9.61 24.55
C ARG A 133 18.48 8.69 23.40
N VAL A 134 17.31 8.06 23.47
CA VAL A 134 16.83 7.13 22.42
C VAL A 134 16.47 7.87 21.14
N GLU A 135 15.94 9.11 21.23
CA GLU A 135 15.64 9.93 20.05
C GLU A 135 16.87 10.10 19.15
N GLY A 136 18.01 10.46 19.74
CA GLY A 136 19.26 10.64 18.99
C GLY A 136 19.77 9.35 18.35
N ILE A 137 19.71 8.23 19.08
CA ILE A 137 20.13 6.92 18.57
C ILE A 137 19.24 6.49 17.39
N VAL A 138 17.92 6.63 17.52
CA VAL A 138 16.97 6.28 16.46
C VAL A 138 17.15 7.20 15.25
N TYR A 139 17.42 8.50 15.47
CA TYR A 139 17.69 9.44 14.38
C TYR A 139 18.93 9.04 13.57
N LEU A 140 20.05 8.74 14.23
CA LEU A 140 21.28 8.28 13.58
C LEU A 140 21.03 6.97 12.80
N TYR A 141 20.39 6.01 13.47
CA TYR A 141 20.02 4.74 12.84
C TYR A 141 19.15 4.92 11.58
N MET A 142 18.21 5.86 11.61
CA MET A 142 17.36 6.18 10.45
C MET A 142 18.16 6.74 9.28
N CYS A 143 19.14 7.61 9.53
CA CYS A 143 20.01 8.16 8.49
C CYS A 143 20.84 7.07 7.82
N GLU A 144 21.27 6.06 8.57
CA GLU A 144 22.04 4.91 8.05
C GLU A 144 21.16 3.91 7.26
N HIS A 145 19.84 3.86 7.51
CA HIS A 145 18.91 2.88 6.94
C HIS A 145 17.85 3.50 6.02
N ASP A 146 18.26 4.42 5.12
CA ASP A 146 17.41 5.03 4.09
C ASP A 146 16.10 5.62 4.63
N HIS A 147 16.12 6.17 5.83
CA HIS A 147 14.94 6.75 6.47
C HIS A 147 13.71 5.82 6.43
N THR A 148 13.91 4.53 6.71
CA THR A 148 12.82 3.54 6.81
C THR A 148 11.76 3.99 7.82
N ILE A 149 12.20 4.64 8.90
CA ILE A 149 11.38 5.33 9.89
C ILE A 149 11.78 6.81 9.83
N MET A 150 10.82 7.72 9.89
CA MET A 150 11.05 9.16 9.89
C MET A 150 10.45 9.77 11.15
N LEU A 151 11.30 10.46 11.93
CA LEU A 151 10.86 11.26 13.07
C LEU A 151 10.60 12.69 12.61
N SER A 152 9.50 13.28 13.02
CA SER A 152 9.16 14.66 12.68
C SER A 152 8.37 15.32 13.79
N ARG A 153 8.72 16.56 14.13
CA ARG A 153 7.88 17.44 14.95
C ARG A 153 7.08 18.31 13.99
N ARG A 154 5.77 18.18 14.02
CA ARG A 154 4.87 18.93 13.14
C ARG A 154 3.84 19.66 13.96
N ALA A 155 3.54 20.89 13.56
CA ALA A 155 2.36 21.60 14.04
C ALA A 155 1.16 21.17 13.18
N PHE A 156 0.09 20.72 13.83
CA PHE A 156 -1.15 20.35 13.18
C PHE A 156 -2.31 21.01 13.94
N LEU A 157 -3.09 21.87 13.27
CA LEU A 157 -4.18 22.64 13.88
C LEU A 157 -3.77 23.37 15.17
N GLY A 158 -2.55 23.91 15.22
CA GLY A 158 -2.00 24.59 16.39
C GLY A 158 -1.42 23.68 17.48
N PHE A 159 -1.50 22.37 17.34
CA PHE A 159 -0.91 21.40 18.25
C PHE A 159 0.45 20.93 17.72
N SER A 160 1.49 21.00 18.55
CA SER A 160 2.79 20.39 18.23
C SER A 160 2.71 18.88 18.48
N MET A 161 2.80 18.09 17.41
CA MET A 161 2.80 16.63 17.47
C MET A 161 4.18 16.10 17.12
N PHE A 162 4.65 15.15 17.91
CA PHE A 162 5.80 14.33 17.56
C PHE A 162 5.30 13.12 16.78
N GLY A 163 5.72 12.99 15.54
CA GLY A 163 5.31 11.91 14.66
C GLY A 163 6.47 10.94 14.37
N MET A 164 6.13 9.66 14.26
CA MET A 164 7.03 8.59 13.83
C MET A 164 6.40 7.86 12.64
N TYR A 165 6.78 8.28 11.46
CA TYR A 165 6.26 7.71 10.21
C TYR A 165 7.12 6.52 9.76
N CYS A 166 6.48 5.38 9.50
CA CYS A 166 7.09 4.23 8.86
C CYS A 166 6.64 4.16 7.40
N LYS A 167 7.56 3.93 6.46
CA LYS A 167 7.23 3.80 5.01
C LYS A 167 6.16 2.73 4.73
N SER A 168 6.05 1.73 5.60
CA SER A 168 5.06 0.64 5.49
C SER A 168 3.68 0.94 6.07
N THR A 169 3.47 2.09 6.72
CA THR A 169 2.21 2.42 7.43
C THR A 169 0.96 2.26 6.54
N VAL A 170 1.08 2.56 5.25
CA VAL A 170 -0.05 2.45 4.30
C VAL A 170 -0.47 0.99 4.06
N ALA A 171 0.43 0.01 4.21
CA ALA A 171 0.09 -1.41 4.11
C ALA A 171 -0.81 -1.91 5.25
N PHE A 172 -0.95 -1.14 6.34
CA PHE A 172 -1.80 -1.49 7.46
C PHE A 172 -3.29 -1.24 7.18
N LEU A 173 -3.62 -0.39 6.23
CA LEU A 173 -5.00 0.03 5.93
C LEU A 173 -5.94 -1.15 5.60
N PRO A 174 -5.60 -2.11 4.73
CA PRO A 174 -6.47 -3.25 4.45
C PRO A 174 -6.72 -4.13 5.68
N VAL A 175 -5.72 -4.32 6.52
CA VAL A 175 -5.83 -5.09 7.77
C VAL A 175 -6.71 -4.36 8.77
N PHE A 176 -6.52 -3.05 8.92
CA PHE A 176 -7.34 -2.20 9.79
C PHE A 176 -8.82 -2.21 9.37
N ALA A 177 -9.10 -2.02 8.08
CA ALA A 177 -10.44 -2.05 7.54
C ALA A 177 -11.15 -3.40 7.75
N MET A 178 -10.43 -4.52 7.57
CA MET A 178 -10.94 -5.85 7.86
C MET A 178 -11.28 -6.02 9.34
N LEU A 179 -10.42 -5.54 10.24
CA LEU A 179 -10.66 -5.62 11.67
C LEU A 179 -11.87 -4.76 12.09
N LEU A 180 -11.97 -3.53 11.58
CA LEU A 180 -13.13 -2.66 11.80
C LEU A 180 -14.43 -3.32 11.36
N TYR A 181 -14.45 -3.93 10.17
CA TYR A 181 -15.62 -4.65 9.68
C TYR A 181 -15.99 -5.80 10.63
N ARG A 182 -15.00 -6.55 11.12
CA ARG A 182 -15.22 -7.63 12.09
C ARG A 182 -15.76 -7.15 13.44
N LEU A 183 -15.44 -5.93 13.87
CA LEU A 183 -16.00 -5.35 15.08
C LEU A 183 -17.52 -5.12 14.96
N CYS A 184 -18.01 -4.86 13.76
CA CYS A 184 -19.43 -4.67 13.52
C CYS A 184 -20.23 -5.98 13.48
N VAL A 185 -19.56 -7.15 13.35
CA VAL A 185 -20.23 -8.47 13.31
C VAL A 185 -20.39 -9.01 14.73
N PRO A 186 -21.60 -9.50 15.13
CA PRO A 186 -21.83 -10.10 16.44
C PRO A 186 -20.85 -11.26 16.71
N ARG A 187 -20.33 -11.37 17.91
CA ARG A 187 -19.29 -12.28 18.43
C ARG A 187 -17.86 -11.75 18.37
N MET A 188 -17.70 -10.49 18.78
CA MET A 188 -16.36 -9.92 18.94
C MET A 188 -15.52 -10.69 19.96
N ARG A 189 -14.27 -10.95 19.60
CA ARG A 189 -13.23 -11.33 20.57
C ARG A 189 -12.53 -10.05 21.03
N ASN A 190 -12.26 -9.94 22.34
CA ASN A 190 -11.54 -8.80 22.92
C ASN A 190 -10.21 -8.52 22.18
N ALA A 191 -9.53 -9.57 21.69
CA ALA A 191 -8.33 -9.44 20.90
C ALA A 191 -8.53 -8.59 19.63
N VAL A 192 -9.69 -8.68 18.95
CA VAL A 192 -9.99 -7.88 17.75
C VAL A 192 -10.10 -6.40 18.10
N VAL A 193 -10.75 -6.09 19.24
CA VAL A 193 -10.87 -4.73 19.77
C VAL A 193 -9.47 -4.14 20.04
N VAL A 194 -8.64 -4.88 20.77
CA VAL A 194 -7.27 -4.44 21.10
C VAL A 194 -6.45 -4.18 19.81
N MET A 195 -6.50 -5.10 18.85
CA MET A 195 -5.79 -4.93 17.57
C MET A 195 -6.27 -3.69 16.79
N CYS A 196 -7.59 -3.45 16.77
CA CYS A 196 -8.15 -2.24 16.15
C CYS A 196 -7.66 -0.96 16.84
N VAL A 197 -7.67 -0.94 18.18
CA VAL A 197 -7.21 0.22 18.95
C VAL A 197 -5.72 0.48 18.69
N LEU A 198 -4.88 -0.55 18.71
CA LEU A 198 -3.43 -0.41 18.43
C LEU A 198 -3.19 0.17 17.03
N LEU A 199 -3.87 -0.35 16.00
CA LEU A 199 -3.76 0.16 14.64
C LEU A 199 -4.30 1.59 14.50
N PHE A 200 -5.43 1.90 15.15
CA PHE A 200 -5.98 3.25 15.14
C PHE A 200 -5.02 4.25 15.79
N VAL A 201 -4.48 3.92 16.97
CA VAL A 201 -3.49 4.76 17.68
C VAL A 201 -2.25 4.98 16.81
N HIS A 202 -1.73 3.92 16.17
CA HIS A 202 -0.59 4.05 15.29
C HIS A 202 -0.89 4.95 14.09
N LEU A 203 -1.99 4.71 13.38
CA LEU A 203 -2.36 5.45 12.17
C LEU A 203 -2.72 6.91 12.48
N PHE A 204 -3.51 7.14 13.52
CA PHE A 204 -4.05 8.45 13.83
C PHE A 204 -3.09 9.34 14.63
N LEU A 205 -2.47 8.80 15.69
CA LEU A 205 -1.66 9.60 16.61
C LEU A 205 -0.18 9.60 16.27
N ILE A 206 0.39 8.46 15.84
CA ILE A 206 1.84 8.31 15.78
C ILE A 206 2.41 8.59 14.40
N SER A 207 1.74 8.18 13.33
CA SER A 207 2.31 8.26 11.98
C SER A 207 2.59 9.70 11.49
N GLY A 208 1.95 10.69 12.07
CA GLY A 208 2.29 12.12 11.88
C GLY A 208 2.12 12.67 10.46
N THR A 209 1.54 11.91 9.52
CA THR A 209 1.22 12.44 8.18
C THR A 209 -0.26 12.79 8.08
N ARG A 210 -0.61 13.85 7.35
CA ARG A 210 -1.99 14.30 7.20
C ARG A 210 -2.91 13.19 6.68
N SER A 211 -2.47 12.47 5.66
CA SER A 211 -3.22 11.36 5.09
C SER A 211 -3.50 10.24 6.10
N THR A 212 -2.54 9.90 6.95
CA THR A 212 -2.70 8.85 7.95
C THR A 212 -3.53 9.28 9.16
N ILE A 213 -3.71 10.57 9.41
CA ILE A 213 -4.62 11.10 10.42
C ILE A 213 -6.08 11.02 9.92
N VAL A 214 -6.34 11.46 8.69
CA VAL A 214 -7.71 11.50 8.14
C VAL A 214 -8.24 10.11 7.82
N LEU A 215 -7.39 9.22 7.33
CA LEU A 215 -7.78 7.92 6.82
C LEU A 215 -8.44 6.96 7.81
N PRO A 216 -7.93 6.75 9.03
CA PRO A 216 -8.58 5.87 9.98
C PRO A 216 -9.99 6.33 10.31
N VAL A 217 -10.20 7.63 10.43
CA VAL A 217 -11.54 8.21 10.66
C VAL A 217 -12.44 7.93 9.46
N PHE A 218 -11.95 8.18 8.24
CA PHE A 218 -12.69 7.88 7.02
C PHE A 218 -13.06 6.39 6.93
N LEU A 219 -12.13 5.49 7.25
CA LEU A 219 -12.38 4.04 7.22
C LEU A 219 -13.42 3.61 8.27
N VAL A 220 -13.38 4.19 9.47
CA VAL A 220 -14.42 3.93 10.48
C VAL A 220 -15.79 4.33 9.93
N LEU A 221 -15.92 5.52 9.37
CA LEU A 221 -17.17 6.00 8.78
C LEU A 221 -17.64 5.12 7.62
N LEU A 222 -16.72 4.74 6.74
CA LEU A 222 -17.00 3.84 5.62
C LEU A 222 -17.55 2.49 6.09
N VAL A 223 -16.91 1.88 7.09
CA VAL A 223 -17.35 0.59 7.64
C VAL A 223 -18.72 0.71 8.28
N LEU A 224 -18.95 1.75 9.08
CA LEU A 224 -20.25 2.01 9.68
C LEU A 224 -21.32 2.24 8.60
N PHE A 225 -21.01 3.03 7.56
CA PHE A 225 -21.91 3.26 6.44
C PHE A 225 -22.30 1.93 5.75
N VAL A 226 -21.32 1.08 5.40
CA VAL A 226 -21.60 -0.19 4.73
C VAL A 226 -22.43 -1.12 5.62
N PHE A 227 -22.13 -1.16 6.92
CA PHE A 227 -22.80 -2.04 7.87
C PHE A 227 -24.26 -1.61 8.15
N TYR A 228 -24.52 -0.30 8.23
CA TYR A 228 -25.84 0.24 8.59
C TYR A 228 -26.70 0.60 7.37
N ARG A 229 -26.18 0.54 6.13
CA ARG A 229 -26.89 0.97 4.92
C ARG A 229 -28.27 0.32 4.70
N ASN A 230 -28.50 -0.86 5.25
CA ASN A 230 -29.77 -1.60 5.10
C ASN A 230 -30.76 -1.38 6.26
N LYS A 231 -30.40 -0.57 7.27
CA LYS A 231 -31.28 -0.32 8.43
C LYS A 231 -32.06 0.99 8.25
N ARG A 232 -33.37 0.90 7.99
CA ARG A 232 -34.26 2.02 7.64
C ARG A 232 -34.17 3.24 8.55
N TYR A 233 -34.16 3.02 9.88
CA TYR A 233 -34.11 4.12 10.86
C TYR A 233 -32.73 4.79 10.95
N VAL A 234 -31.68 4.05 10.74
CA VAL A 234 -30.30 4.56 10.74
C VAL A 234 -30.05 5.42 9.51
N ASN A 235 -30.70 5.11 8.39
CA ASN A 235 -30.52 5.84 7.14
C ASN A 235 -30.89 7.33 7.26
N TYR A 236 -31.95 7.67 7.99
CA TYR A 236 -32.39 9.06 8.12
C TYR A 236 -31.46 9.95 8.96
N LEU A 237 -30.76 9.39 9.94
CA LEU A 237 -29.81 10.13 10.77
C LEU A 237 -28.37 9.96 10.28
N PHE A 238 -28.02 8.74 9.85
CA PHE A 238 -26.65 8.39 9.51
C PHE A 238 -26.22 8.98 8.17
N TYR A 239 -27.05 8.97 7.13
CA TYR A 239 -26.68 9.54 5.84
C TYR A 239 -26.41 11.05 5.91
N PRO A 240 -27.29 11.89 6.50
CA PRO A 240 -26.98 13.30 6.63
C PRO A 240 -25.75 13.57 7.50
N SER A 241 -25.59 12.88 8.62
CA SER A 241 -24.42 13.07 9.48
C SER A 241 -23.12 12.57 8.85
N ALA A 242 -23.14 11.44 8.15
CA ALA A 242 -21.99 10.94 7.38
C ALA A 242 -21.63 11.87 6.23
N LEU A 243 -22.65 12.46 5.56
CA LEU A 243 -22.43 13.44 4.48
C LEU A 243 -21.83 14.73 5.03
N VAL A 244 -22.35 15.27 6.12
CA VAL A 244 -21.80 16.46 6.80
C VAL A 244 -20.36 16.20 7.24
N LEU A 245 -20.09 15.04 7.84
CA LEU A 245 -18.75 14.68 8.29
C LEU A 245 -17.81 14.45 7.12
N PHE A 246 -18.29 13.87 6.02
CA PHE A 246 -17.52 13.73 4.78
C PHE A 246 -17.13 15.10 4.21
N PHE A 247 -18.09 16.03 4.13
CA PHE A 247 -17.80 17.40 3.67
C PHE A 247 -16.89 18.15 4.65
N ALA A 248 -17.07 17.97 5.95
CA ALA A 248 -16.21 18.57 6.97
C ALA A 248 -14.77 18.03 6.87
N LEU A 249 -14.59 16.72 6.68
CA LEU A 249 -13.28 16.10 6.47
C LEU A 249 -12.67 16.51 5.11
N PHE A 250 -13.50 16.62 4.07
CA PHE A 250 -13.07 17.10 2.77
C PHE A 250 -12.64 18.58 2.83
N ALA A 251 -13.42 19.43 3.48
CA ALA A 251 -13.07 20.83 3.71
C ALA A 251 -11.79 20.96 4.55
N LEU A 252 -11.66 20.16 5.62
CA LEU A 252 -10.45 20.10 6.43
C LEU A 252 -9.23 19.65 5.57
N LEU A 253 -9.40 18.62 4.75
CA LEU A 253 -8.34 18.17 3.84
C LEU A 253 -7.98 19.24 2.80
N ALA A 254 -9.00 19.91 2.24
CA ALA A 254 -8.80 20.99 1.28
C ALA A 254 -8.08 22.20 1.93
N THR A 255 -8.47 22.62 3.15
CA THR A 255 -7.75 23.67 3.88
C THR A 255 -6.31 23.29 4.17
N LEU A 256 -6.06 22.06 4.60
CA LEU A 256 -4.71 21.55 4.85
C LEU A 256 -3.85 21.45 3.57
N LEU A 257 -4.46 21.16 2.43
CA LEU A 257 -3.78 21.10 1.14
C LEU A 257 -3.55 22.51 0.57
N MET A 258 -4.44 23.47 0.88
CA MET A 258 -4.37 24.85 0.40
C MET A 258 -3.62 25.79 1.36
N GLU A 259 -3.12 25.29 2.50
CA GLU A 259 -2.36 26.10 3.47
C GLU A 259 -1.12 26.69 2.78
N VAL A 260 -1.21 27.97 2.45
CA VAL A 260 -0.17 28.72 1.75
C VAL A 260 0.99 28.91 2.71
N GLY A 261 2.19 28.49 2.28
CA GLY A 261 3.42 28.64 3.07
C GLY A 261 3.89 27.36 3.76
N GLU A 262 3.12 26.25 3.68
CA GLU A 262 3.66 24.98 4.16
C GLU A 262 4.64 24.39 3.15
N HIS A 263 5.87 24.21 3.62
CA HIS A 263 7.01 23.76 2.81
C HIS A 263 6.68 22.50 1.96
N SER A 264 5.98 21.50 2.53
CA SER A 264 5.63 20.28 1.82
C SER A 264 4.69 20.50 0.63
N ASN A 265 3.74 21.43 0.74
CA ASN A 265 2.84 21.76 -0.37
C ASN A 265 3.58 22.53 -1.47
N MET A 266 4.41 23.50 -1.09
CA MET A 266 5.24 24.25 -2.05
C MET A 266 6.15 23.32 -2.86
N VAL A 267 6.79 22.34 -2.20
CA VAL A 267 7.63 21.33 -2.85
C VAL A 267 6.81 20.52 -3.87
N LYS A 268 5.60 20.08 -3.51
CA LYS A 268 4.73 19.31 -4.40
C LYS A 268 4.27 20.09 -5.63
N TYR A 269 3.89 21.35 -5.45
CA TYR A 269 3.52 22.23 -6.57
C TYR A 269 4.72 22.51 -7.49
N ALA A 270 5.89 22.76 -6.92
CA ALA A 270 7.10 22.97 -7.68
C ALA A 270 7.50 21.73 -8.50
N HIS A 271 7.27 20.52 -7.97
CA HIS A 271 7.44 19.29 -8.75
C HIS A 271 6.48 19.22 -9.94
N LEU A 272 5.21 19.58 -9.78
CA LEU A 272 4.25 19.58 -10.90
C LEU A 272 4.66 20.55 -11.99
N HIS A 273 5.21 21.71 -11.62
CA HIS A 273 5.77 22.68 -12.58
C HIS A 273 6.93 22.04 -13.36
N SER A 274 7.87 21.39 -12.68
CA SER A 274 9.01 20.73 -13.34
C SER A 274 8.57 19.59 -14.29
N TYR A 275 7.51 18.83 -13.96
CA TYR A 275 6.93 17.87 -14.89
C TYR A 275 6.33 18.53 -16.13
N LYS A 276 5.61 19.65 -15.96
CA LYS A 276 5.05 20.41 -17.08
C LYS A 276 6.16 20.89 -18.02
N GLU A 277 7.23 21.47 -17.49
CA GLU A 277 8.39 21.89 -18.29
C GLU A 277 9.01 20.72 -19.02
N LEU A 278 9.31 19.61 -18.32
CA LEU A 278 9.89 18.42 -18.90
C LEU A 278 9.10 17.86 -20.09
N PHE A 279 7.77 17.79 -19.97
CA PHE A 279 6.90 17.28 -21.04
C PHE A 279 6.66 18.31 -22.16
N THR A 280 6.79 19.60 -21.86
CA THR A 280 6.72 20.64 -22.89
C THR A 280 7.98 20.63 -23.75
N ASP A 281 9.14 20.50 -23.12
CA ASP A 281 10.43 20.46 -23.81
C ASP A 281 10.63 19.16 -24.62
N ASN A 282 10.12 18.04 -24.08
CA ASN A 282 10.23 16.72 -24.71
C ASN A 282 8.88 15.97 -24.70
N PRO A 283 7.94 16.31 -25.61
CA PRO A 283 6.62 15.66 -25.68
C PRO A 283 6.69 14.14 -25.93
N LEU A 284 7.79 13.65 -26.52
CA LEU A 284 8.02 12.23 -26.78
C LEU A 284 8.05 11.41 -25.48
N TYR A 285 8.43 12.03 -24.34
CA TYR A 285 8.41 11.35 -23.04
C TYR A 285 6.99 10.96 -22.58
N LEU A 286 5.95 11.61 -23.07
CA LEU A 286 4.56 11.18 -22.83
C LEU A 286 4.25 9.82 -23.50
N LEU A 287 4.91 9.52 -24.62
CA LEU A 287 4.68 8.28 -25.38
C LEU A 287 5.54 7.14 -24.87
N VAL A 288 6.85 7.35 -24.80
CA VAL A 288 7.82 6.27 -24.52
C VAL A 288 8.46 6.37 -23.14
N GLY A 289 8.21 7.44 -22.41
CA GLY A 289 8.87 7.75 -21.14
C GLY A 289 10.28 8.32 -21.30
N GLN A 290 10.78 8.96 -20.26
CA GLN A 290 12.18 9.34 -20.12
C GLN A 290 13.06 8.10 -19.88
N GLY A 291 12.51 7.08 -19.21
CA GLY A 291 13.13 5.84 -18.80
C GLY A 291 13.39 5.77 -17.30
N PRO A 292 13.27 4.58 -16.69
CA PRO A 292 13.58 4.39 -15.28
C PRO A 292 15.07 4.61 -15.03
N GLY A 293 15.39 5.24 -13.89
CA GLY A 293 16.77 5.56 -13.50
C GLY A 293 17.34 6.83 -14.14
N THR A 294 16.55 7.58 -14.91
CA THR A 294 16.96 8.89 -15.43
C THR A 294 16.67 9.99 -14.44
N ALA A 295 17.59 10.93 -14.26
CA ALA A 295 17.42 12.10 -13.42
C ALA A 295 16.80 13.26 -14.23
N PHE A 296 16.03 14.11 -13.56
CA PHE A 296 15.56 15.37 -14.11
C PHE A 296 15.63 16.46 -13.05
N TYR A 297 15.73 17.71 -13.48
CA TYR A 297 15.72 18.85 -12.56
C TYR A 297 14.34 19.01 -11.94
N THR A 298 14.28 19.13 -10.62
CA THR A 298 13.05 19.41 -9.89
C THR A 298 13.17 20.69 -9.08
N ALA A 299 12.30 21.65 -9.37
CA ALA A 299 12.22 22.91 -8.63
C ALA A 299 11.85 22.67 -7.16
N GLY A 300 11.10 21.59 -6.86
CA GLY A 300 10.72 21.24 -5.49
C GLY A 300 11.91 20.89 -4.59
N PHE A 301 12.94 20.24 -5.13
CA PHE A 301 14.17 19.94 -4.41
C PHE A 301 15.34 20.83 -4.80
N ASN A 302 15.16 21.69 -5.78
CA ASN A 302 16.19 22.56 -6.37
C ASN A 302 17.48 21.78 -6.75
N LYS A 303 17.29 20.58 -7.32
CA LYS A 303 18.38 19.68 -7.76
C LYS A 303 17.91 18.65 -8.78
N MET A 304 18.86 17.99 -9.43
CA MET A 304 18.60 16.77 -10.19
C MET A 304 18.12 15.68 -9.25
N SER A 305 17.00 15.03 -9.60
CA SER A 305 16.40 13.98 -8.79
C SER A 305 15.95 12.81 -9.66
N LEU A 306 16.12 11.59 -9.13
CA LEU A 306 15.65 10.35 -9.76
C LEU A 306 14.17 10.08 -9.46
N LYS A 307 13.64 10.65 -8.37
CA LYS A 307 12.27 10.42 -7.89
C LYS A 307 11.69 11.67 -7.23
N THR A 308 10.37 11.78 -7.32
CA THR A 308 9.57 12.75 -6.56
C THR A 308 8.50 12.02 -5.74
N GLU A 309 7.67 12.80 -5.04
CA GLU A 309 6.56 12.25 -4.24
C GLU A 309 5.32 11.88 -5.09
N TRP A 310 5.25 12.30 -6.37
CA TRP A 310 4.11 12.08 -7.25
C TRP A 310 4.21 10.76 -8.02
N SER A 311 3.78 9.64 -7.43
CA SER A 311 3.90 8.32 -8.05
C SER A 311 3.29 8.21 -9.45
N TYR A 312 2.12 8.80 -9.70
CA TYR A 312 1.50 8.73 -11.03
C TYR A 312 2.26 9.56 -12.07
N MET A 313 2.78 10.72 -11.68
CA MET A 313 3.63 11.53 -12.57
C MET A 313 4.97 10.83 -12.83
N GLU A 314 5.52 10.18 -11.82
CA GLU A 314 6.73 9.33 -11.97
C GLU A 314 6.47 8.14 -12.90
N LEU A 315 5.32 7.49 -12.82
CA LEU A 315 4.95 6.44 -13.78
C LEU A 315 4.89 6.99 -15.21
N LEU A 316 4.24 8.14 -15.40
CA LEU A 316 4.15 8.76 -16.71
C LEU A 316 5.52 9.20 -17.23
N ARG A 317 6.34 9.83 -16.38
CA ARG A 317 7.71 10.27 -16.72
C ARG A 317 8.60 9.10 -17.12
N ASN A 318 8.61 8.05 -16.30
CA ASN A 318 9.52 6.92 -16.52
C ASN A 318 9.06 6.00 -17.66
N TYR A 319 7.75 5.81 -17.83
CA TYR A 319 7.22 4.76 -18.70
C TYR A 319 6.30 5.27 -19.82
N GLY A 320 5.95 6.55 -19.86
CA GLY A 320 5.03 7.11 -20.88
C GLY A 320 3.72 6.32 -20.92
N LEU A 321 3.24 5.99 -22.11
CA LEU A 321 2.03 5.18 -22.31
C LEU A 321 2.15 3.76 -21.73
N PHE A 322 3.34 3.21 -21.55
CA PHE A 322 3.53 1.90 -20.92
C PHE A 322 3.10 1.90 -19.44
N SER A 323 3.00 3.05 -18.79
CA SER A 323 2.43 3.19 -17.45
C SER A 323 0.99 2.65 -17.35
N ILE A 324 0.22 2.66 -18.43
CA ILE A 324 -1.15 2.12 -18.49
C ILE A 324 -1.16 0.63 -18.16
N PHE A 325 -0.17 -0.13 -18.58
CA PHE A 325 -0.06 -1.57 -18.28
C PHE A 325 0.26 -1.83 -16.80
N ILE A 326 1.06 -0.95 -16.20
CA ILE A 326 1.33 -1.00 -14.75
C ILE A 326 0.03 -0.68 -13.99
N LEU A 327 -0.65 0.41 -14.33
CA LEU A 327 -1.92 0.80 -13.72
C LEU A 327 -3.01 -0.26 -13.92
N TYR A 328 -3.09 -0.88 -15.10
CA TYR A 328 -3.97 -2.01 -15.35
C TYR A 328 -3.75 -3.15 -14.35
N THR A 329 -2.47 -3.47 -14.06
CA THR A 329 -2.15 -4.53 -13.08
C THR A 329 -2.64 -4.16 -11.67
N PHE A 330 -2.51 -2.89 -11.26
CA PHE A 330 -3.04 -2.42 -9.98
C PHE A 330 -4.58 -2.38 -9.93
N LEU A 331 -5.24 -2.01 -11.02
CA LEU A 331 -6.70 -1.91 -11.07
C LEU A 331 -7.40 -3.27 -11.24
N ARG A 332 -6.70 -4.28 -11.73
CA ARG A 332 -7.29 -5.60 -12.01
C ARG A 332 -7.92 -6.30 -10.81
N PRO A 333 -7.28 -6.39 -9.63
CA PRO A 333 -7.90 -7.00 -8.46
C PRO A 333 -9.12 -6.19 -7.98
N LEU A 334 -9.08 -4.86 -8.06
CA LEU A 334 -10.21 -4.00 -7.72
C LEU A 334 -11.44 -4.33 -8.58
N ALA A 335 -11.28 -4.35 -9.91
CA ALA A 335 -12.37 -4.72 -10.82
C ALA A 335 -12.94 -6.12 -10.49
N SER A 336 -12.08 -7.08 -10.14
CA SER A 336 -12.50 -8.42 -9.76
C SER A 336 -13.26 -8.45 -8.42
N ILE A 337 -12.85 -7.68 -7.43
CA ILE A 337 -13.53 -7.56 -6.14
C ILE A 337 -14.87 -6.86 -6.32
N MET A 338 -14.92 -5.75 -7.06
CA MET A 338 -16.14 -4.98 -7.32
C MET A 338 -17.20 -5.83 -8.04
N HIS A 339 -16.81 -6.62 -9.01
CA HIS A 339 -17.74 -7.55 -9.69
C HIS A 339 -18.28 -8.62 -8.71
N SER A 340 -17.49 -9.01 -7.71
CA SER A 340 -17.88 -9.97 -6.68
C SER A 340 -18.65 -9.35 -5.52
N SER A 341 -18.48 -8.04 -5.26
CA SER A 341 -18.94 -7.35 -4.05
C SER A 341 -20.44 -7.05 -4.03
N CYS A 342 -21.11 -7.13 -5.17
CA CYS A 342 -22.56 -6.89 -5.23
C CYS A 342 -23.39 -7.70 -4.23
N LYS A 343 -22.77 -8.69 -3.56
CA LYS A 343 -23.42 -9.58 -2.57
C LYS A 343 -22.69 -9.67 -1.22
N ASN A 344 -21.60 -8.92 -0.99
CA ASN A 344 -20.79 -9.06 0.23
C ASN A 344 -20.25 -7.70 0.73
N ASP A 345 -20.73 -7.28 1.91
CA ASP A 345 -20.34 -6.02 2.55
C ASP A 345 -18.84 -5.96 2.88
N GLU A 346 -18.23 -7.07 3.30
CA GLU A 346 -16.78 -7.15 3.54
C GLU A 346 -15.99 -6.81 2.27
N ALA A 347 -16.41 -7.34 1.11
CA ALA A 347 -15.74 -7.08 -0.16
C ALA A 347 -15.85 -5.60 -0.58
N LEU A 348 -16.98 -4.95 -0.28
CA LEU A 348 -17.16 -3.52 -0.53
C LEU A 348 -16.20 -2.68 0.33
N VAL A 349 -16.07 -3.01 1.63
CA VAL A 349 -15.14 -2.34 2.54
C VAL A 349 -13.69 -2.50 2.06
N VAL A 350 -13.29 -3.72 1.68
CA VAL A 350 -11.92 -3.99 1.18
C VAL A 350 -11.67 -3.25 -0.13
N ALA A 351 -12.63 -3.25 -1.07
CA ALA A 351 -12.51 -2.55 -2.36
C ALA A 351 -12.35 -1.03 -2.14
N ALA A 352 -13.21 -0.43 -1.31
CA ALA A 352 -13.13 1.00 -1.00
C ALA A 352 -11.82 1.37 -0.30
N THR A 353 -11.34 0.53 0.64
CA THR A 353 -10.04 0.72 1.28
C THR A 353 -8.90 0.66 0.26
N TYR A 354 -8.99 -0.22 -0.72
CA TYR A 354 -7.98 -0.29 -1.78
C TYR A 354 -8.00 0.94 -2.69
N ILE A 355 -9.18 1.49 -3.01
CA ILE A 355 -9.29 2.77 -3.74
C ILE A 355 -8.59 3.88 -2.96
N VAL A 356 -8.87 3.98 -1.66
CA VAL A 356 -8.22 4.95 -0.76
C VAL A 356 -6.70 4.76 -0.77
N TYR A 357 -6.21 3.52 -0.69
CA TYR A 357 -4.78 3.23 -0.82
C TYR A 357 -4.22 3.75 -2.14
N LEU A 358 -4.86 3.49 -3.29
CA LEU A 358 -4.39 3.95 -4.59
C LEU A 358 -4.32 5.48 -4.67
N VAL A 359 -5.30 6.20 -4.11
CA VAL A 359 -5.27 7.66 -4.04
C VAL A 359 -4.06 8.17 -3.26
N ILE A 360 -3.78 7.58 -2.09
CA ILE A 360 -2.63 7.98 -1.26
C ILE A 360 -1.31 7.63 -1.93
N ALA A 361 -1.23 6.43 -2.48
CA ALA A 361 -0.05 5.98 -3.19
C ALA A 361 0.29 6.88 -4.39
N GLY A 362 -0.69 7.61 -4.93
CA GLY A 362 -0.48 8.61 -5.97
C GLY A 362 0.34 9.82 -5.54
N THR A 363 0.24 10.21 -4.26
CA THR A 363 0.93 11.37 -3.67
C THR A 363 2.17 10.99 -2.83
N ASN A 364 2.56 9.74 -2.86
CA ASN A 364 3.72 9.19 -2.17
C ASN A 364 4.36 8.10 -3.04
N PRO A 365 5.67 7.88 -3.04
CA PRO A 365 6.36 6.92 -3.91
C PRO A 365 6.14 5.46 -3.44
N LEU A 366 4.88 5.03 -3.35
CA LEU A 366 4.49 3.76 -2.76
C LEU A 366 4.05 2.70 -3.78
N LEU A 367 3.67 3.08 -5.01
CA LEU A 367 3.14 2.13 -5.99
C LEU A 367 4.18 1.06 -6.37
N LEU A 368 5.30 1.47 -6.96
CA LEU A 368 6.40 0.56 -7.32
C LEU A 368 7.39 0.43 -6.15
N SER A 369 6.91 -0.09 -5.04
CA SER A 369 7.68 -0.37 -3.84
C SER A 369 7.31 -1.74 -3.27
N SER A 370 8.14 -2.29 -2.40
CA SER A 370 7.83 -3.56 -1.72
C SER A 370 6.52 -3.50 -0.92
N THR A 371 6.23 -2.35 -0.31
CA THR A 371 4.96 -2.10 0.39
C THR A 371 3.78 -2.09 -0.57
N GLY A 372 3.92 -1.41 -1.72
CA GLY A 372 2.90 -1.39 -2.76
C GLY A 372 2.61 -2.76 -3.34
N MET A 373 3.64 -3.55 -3.58
CA MET A 373 3.48 -4.92 -4.07
C MET A 373 2.85 -5.85 -3.03
N LEU A 374 3.14 -5.66 -1.74
CA LEU A 374 2.45 -6.41 -0.69
C LEU A 374 0.95 -6.12 -0.69
N VAL A 375 0.55 -4.86 -0.78
CA VAL A 375 -0.87 -4.49 -0.88
C VAL A 375 -1.49 -5.09 -2.15
N LEU A 376 -0.82 -4.98 -3.28
CA LEU A 376 -1.28 -5.54 -4.55
C LEU A 376 -1.47 -7.07 -4.48
N LEU A 377 -0.50 -7.82 -3.95
CA LEU A 377 -0.61 -9.26 -3.73
C LEU A 377 -1.78 -9.62 -2.80
N THR A 378 -1.95 -8.85 -1.72
CA THR A 378 -3.07 -9.02 -0.78
C THR A 378 -4.41 -8.84 -1.49
N MET A 379 -4.53 -7.86 -2.37
CA MET A 379 -5.76 -7.61 -3.15
C MET A 379 -6.01 -8.71 -4.18
N PHE A 380 -4.99 -9.23 -4.87
CA PHE A 380 -5.13 -10.38 -5.76
C PHE A 380 -5.58 -11.64 -5.00
N SER A 381 -4.97 -11.91 -3.83
CA SER A 381 -5.38 -13.00 -2.95
C SER A 381 -6.85 -12.87 -2.55
N TYR A 382 -7.25 -11.70 -2.07
CA TYR A 382 -8.62 -11.43 -1.64
C TYR A 382 -9.63 -11.55 -2.81
N ALA A 383 -9.31 -10.98 -3.97
CA ALA A 383 -10.14 -11.08 -5.17
C ALA A 383 -10.39 -12.55 -5.58
N ARG A 384 -9.37 -13.38 -5.45
CA ARG A 384 -9.48 -14.82 -5.74
C ARG A 384 -10.35 -15.55 -4.72
N GLN A 385 -10.20 -15.23 -3.43
CA GLN A 385 -11.04 -15.78 -2.36
C GLN A 385 -12.54 -15.45 -2.59
N CYS A 386 -12.83 -14.22 -3.00
CA CYS A 386 -14.20 -13.81 -3.33
C CYS A 386 -14.79 -14.66 -4.47
N LYS A 387 -14.02 -14.93 -5.53
CA LYS A 387 -14.47 -15.78 -6.66
C LYS A 387 -14.74 -17.21 -6.22
N ILE A 388 -13.87 -17.80 -5.43
CA ILE A 388 -14.05 -19.18 -4.92
C ILE A 388 -15.32 -19.27 -4.08
N LYS A 389 -15.52 -18.33 -3.14
CA LYS A 389 -16.71 -18.31 -2.28
C LYS A 389 -18.01 -18.15 -3.08
N ASN A 390 -18.02 -17.35 -4.15
CA ASN A 390 -19.17 -17.16 -5.00
C ASN A 390 -19.44 -18.39 -5.88
N GLY A 391 -18.41 -19.04 -6.41
CA GLY A 391 -18.54 -20.29 -7.18
C GLY A 391 -19.15 -21.43 -6.35
N LEU A 392 -18.72 -21.58 -5.09
CA LEU A 392 -19.28 -22.58 -4.17
C LEU A 392 -20.77 -22.29 -3.86
N LYS A 393 -21.18 -21.03 -3.69
CA LYS A 393 -22.58 -20.67 -3.45
C LYS A 393 -23.47 -21.00 -4.65
N ASN A 394 -23.00 -20.80 -5.86
CA ASN A 394 -23.78 -21.12 -7.06
C ASN A 394 -24.01 -22.63 -7.21
N ASN A 395 -22.98 -23.45 -6.93
CA ASN A 395 -23.11 -24.92 -7.01
C ASN A 395 -24.13 -25.47 -5.97
N VAL A 396 -24.13 -24.93 -4.74
CA VAL A 396 -25.10 -25.34 -3.70
C VAL A 396 -26.55 -24.95 -4.07
N CYS A 397 -26.77 -23.86 -4.84
CA CYS A 397 -28.10 -23.50 -5.32
C CYS A 397 -28.62 -24.42 -6.44
N TYR A 398 -27.74 -25.08 -7.20
CA TYR A 398 -28.14 -26.04 -8.25
C TYR A 398 -28.39 -27.45 -7.73
N GLU A 399 -27.87 -27.82 -6.54
CA GLU A 399 -28.14 -29.13 -5.93
C GLU A 399 -29.45 -29.19 -5.13
N ASN A 400 -30.12 -28.03 -4.94
CA ASN A 400 -31.38 -27.93 -4.20
C ASN A 400 -32.58 -27.57 -5.09
N VAL A 401 -32.46 -27.70 -6.41
CA VAL A 401 -33.53 -27.62 -7.42
C VAL A 401 -33.68 -28.97 -8.09
#